data_a0144c9b272bc6b4cd5f74c4fd2b7caa
#
_entry.id   a0144c9b272bc6b4cd5f74c4fd2b7caa
#
_cell.length_a   1.000
_cell.length_b   1.000
_cell.length_c   1.000
_cell.angle_alpha   90.00
_cell.angle_beta   90.00
_cell.angle_gamma   90.00
#
_symmetry.space_group_name_H-M   'P 1'
#
loop_
_entity.id
_entity.type
_entity.pdbx_description
1 polymer ?
#
loop_
_entity_poly.entity_id
_entity_poly.type
_entity_poly.pdbx_seq_one_letter_code
_entity_poly.pdbx_strand_id
1 'polypeptide(L)'
;KHKGMDTTVVQLTTDGERFYSYSKYPEEAPNEESYPSGRWLKNSRIFLVEMEDFRKVKDMYIINMLKEPRPKLVHYRYSFPGDTAIAQYSFKLIDIKSKESKEVWGEKWKDQYVEFAYDNSRNGSELFFYRTKRTWDEKELCAYDLNTGNIRTLYNEVDKPFFDYLIAQTHFLNNGREIIFRSERTGFGHFYLYDGKTGKQKRAVTQGNFLTGQMIKIDTAKREIYFYGYAREKGIDPYYYIAYRAHLDKPGIELLTPENANHSIDISPSSKYIVDRYSRVDMPFRTVVRNRSGKVIMELKQPDLTPLFNAGWQLPERFCVKAADGVTDLYGVMWKPMDFDSTRKYPVISEVYPGPQYEYVPTSFCMESSKGTRLAQLGFIVVQIGHRGGTPLRGKVYHRYAYGKLRDYPLDDDKAAISELARRYSFIDGKKVGIFGHSGGGFMSAAALCQSNFYTAGVATAGNHDNRIYNTGWIEMNNGVKEKVVKNEKNPADSIRFEALPIHTNVDIAKNCRGHLLLVTGMMDDNVHPAHSFRMARALMNAGINFDMLALPESTHGLTGSEDDYFLFKMRSHFAKYLLGDFSGDNMMKFDVEK
;
A
#
# COMPACT_ATOMS: atom_id res chain seq x y z
N LYS A 1 3.69 -16.68 -38.68
CA LYS A 1 3.64 -15.95 -40.00
C LYS A 1 2.32 -16.32 -40.68
N HIS A 2 1.35 -15.41 -40.67
CA HIS A 2 0.13 -15.60 -41.50
C HIS A 2 0.48 -15.17 -42.94
N LYS A 3 0.32 -16.09 -43.87
CA LYS A 3 0.48 -15.79 -45.31
C LYS A 3 -0.54 -14.72 -45.69
N GLY A 4 -0.08 -13.54 -46.17
CA GLY A 4 -0.91 -12.48 -46.70
C GLY A 4 -1.07 -11.23 -45.82
N MET A 5 -0.39 -11.13 -44.66
CA MET A 5 -0.38 -9.88 -43.90
C MET A 5 0.69 -8.94 -44.43
N ASP A 6 0.33 -7.67 -44.60
CA ASP A 6 1.27 -6.59 -44.84
C ASP A 6 2.19 -6.48 -43.60
N THR A 7 3.49 -6.63 -43.82
CA THR A 7 4.53 -6.54 -42.78
C THR A 7 5.24 -5.18 -42.81
N THR A 8 4.70 -4.20 -43.51
CA THR A 8 5.26 -2.86 -43.56
C THR A 8 5.18 -2.21 -42.18
N VAL A 9 6.32 -1.84 -41.64
CA VAL A 9 6.39 -1.09 -40.38
C VAL A 9 6.27 0.38 -40.68
N VAL A 10 5.33 1.06 -40.03
CA VAL A 10 5.12 2.50 -40.17
C VAL A 10 5.40 3.17 -38.85
N GLN A 11 6.38 4.07 -38.82
CA GLN A 11 6.67 4.88 -37.64
C GLN A 11 5.58 5.95 -37.48
N LEU A 12 4.99 6.04 -36.28
CA LEU A 12 3.90 6.97 -35.95
C LEU A 12 4.37 8.16 -35.11
N THR A 13 5.49 8.02 -34.39
CA THR A 13 6.02 9.07 -33.49
C THR A 13 7.54 9.16 -33.64
N THR A 14 8.11 10.36 -33.45
CA THR A 14 9.55 10.65 -33.57
C THR A 14 10.10 11.47 -32.40
N ASP A 15 9.26 11.79 -31.40
CA ASP A 15 9.55 12.70 -30.29
C ASP A 15 9.81 11.99 -28.95
N GLY A 16 9.92 10.65 -28.97
CA GLY A 16 10.31 9.86 -27.80
C GLY A 16 11.81 9.97 -27.51
N GLU A 17 12.16 10.19 -26.26
CA GLU A 17 13.53 10.20 -25.77
C GLU A 17 13.60 9.61 -24.35
N ARG A 18 14.80 9.41 -23.85
CA ARG A 18 14.99 8.91 -22.48
C ARG A 18 14.33 9.85 -21.47
N PHE A 19 13.58 9.29 -20.52
CA PHE A 19 12.76 9.98 -19.52
C PHE A 19 11.54 10.72 -20.07
N TYR A 20 11.24 10.57 -21.37
CA TYR A 20 10.04 11.00 -22.04
C TYR A 20 9.75 10.09 -23.21
N SER A 21 9.17 8.96 -22.97
CA SER A 21 8.92 7.97 -24.01
C SER A 21 7.49 7.44 -23.96
N TYR A 22 7.11 6.72 -25.01
CA TYR A 22 5.82 6.02 -25.11
C TYR A 22 5.83 4.66 -24.38
N SER A 23 6.94 4.33 -23.72
CA SER A 23 7.11 3.13 -22.92
C SER A 23 6.58 3.32 -21.50
N LYS A 24 6.28 2.22 -20.84
CA LYS A 24 6.01 2.17 -19.40
C LYS A 24 7.26 2.51 -18.55
N TYR A 25 8.44 2.37 -19.13
CA TYR A 25 9.72 2.57 -18.46
C TYR A 25 10.52 3.65 -19.20
N PRO A 26 10.18 4.93 -19.02
CA PRO A 26 10.81 6.03 -19.74
C PRO A 26 12.30 6.24 -19.42
N GLU A 27 12.79 5.61 -18.34
CA GLU A 27 14.19 5.61 -17.92
C GLU A 27 15.08 4.63 -18.70
N GLU A 28 14.50 3.68 -19.44
CA GLU A 28 15.26 2.71 -20.23
C GLU A 28 16.08 3.40 -21.34
N ALA A 29 17.24 2.82 -21.64
CA ALA A 29 18.10 3.34 -22.68
C ALA A 29 17.43 3.21 -24.07
N PRO A 30 17.64 4.16 -25.00
CA PRO A 30 17.00 4.15 -26.31
C PRO A 30 17.25 2.89 -27.15
N ASN A 31 18.27 2.10 -26.80
CA ASN A 31 18.65 0.87 -27.50
C ASN A 31 18.06 -0.40 -26.87
N GLU A 32 17.31 -0.28 -25.77
CA GLU A 32 16.64 -1.41 -25.15
C GLU A 32 15.26 -1.55 -25.77
N GLU A 33 14.84 -2.79 -26.06
CA GLU A 33 13.52 -3.05 -26.57
C GLU A 33 12.48 -2.65 -25.53
N SER A 34 11.71 -1.62 -25.81
CA SER A 34 10.61 -1.19 -24.98
C SER A 34 9.31 -1.20 -25.77
N TYR A 35 8.20 -1.53 -25.09
CA TYR A 35 6.88 -1.59 -25.71
C TYR A 35 6.05 -0.37 -25.30
N PRO A 36 5.30 0.22 -26.24
CA PRO A 36 4.46 1.36 -25.92
C PRO A 36 3.40 0.98 -24.89
N SER A 37 3.33 1.75 -23.81
CA SER A 37 2.33 1.61 -22.76
C SER A 37 1.10 2.42 -23.10
N GLY A 38 0.16 1.82 -23.81
CA GLY A 38 -1.06 2.51 -24.22
C GLY A 38 -2.23 1.58 -24.47
N ARG A 39 -3.32 2.16 -24.85
CA ARG A 39 -4.58 1.43 -25.10
C ARG A 39 -5.32 1.95 -26.32
N TRP A 40 -5.97 1.04 -27.03
CA TRP A 40 -6.88 1.41 -28.10
C TRP A 40 -8.15 2.02 -27.53
N LEU A 41 -8.57 3.16 -28.07
CA LEU A 41 -9.90 3.67 -27.78
C LEU A 41 -10.96 2.78 -28.47
N LYS A 42 -12.17 2.83 -27.94
CA LYS A 42 -13.32 2.02 -28.44
C LYS A 42 -13.64 2.27 -29.92
N ASN A 43 -13.22 3.41 -30.49
CA ASN A 43 -13.34 3.69 -31.91
C ASN A 43 -12.35 2.87 -32.77
N SER A 44 -11.41 2.15 -32.18
CA SER A 44 -10.38 1.34 -32.85
C SER A 44 -9.52 2.11 -33.87
N ARG A 45 -9.45 3.42 -33.74
CA ARG A 45 -8.69 4.31 -34.61
C ARG A 45 -7.59 5.07 -33.86
N ILE A 46 -7.87 5.44 -32.63
CA ILE A 46 -6.96 6.25 -31.81
C ILE A 46 -6.30 5.33 -30.77
N PHE A 47 -4.98 5.43 -30.68
CA PHE A 47 -4.18 4.82 -29.62
C PHE A 47 -3.85 5.90 -28.59
N LEU A 48 -4.27 5.69 -27.34
CA LEU A 48 -4.04 6.58 -26.21
C LEU A 48 -2.80 6.13 -25.43
N VAL A 49 -1.88 7.04 -25.17
CA VAL A 49 -0.73 6.83 -24.26
C VAL A 49 -0.78 7.85 -23.14
N GLU A 50 -0.61 7.38 -21.91
CA GLU A 50 -0.37 8.23 -20.75
C GLU A 50 1.13 8.56 -20.72
N MET A 51 1.47 9.84 -20.74
CA MET A 51 2.85 10.32 -20.81
C MET A 51 3.28 10.85 -19.46
N GLU A 52 4.48 10.44 -19.06
CA GLU A 52 5.15 10.95 -17.87
C GLU A 52 6.49 11.56 -18.28
N ASP A 53 6.65 12.87 -18.07
CA ASP A 53 7.87 13.59 -18.39
C ASP A 53 8.76 13.75 -17.18
N PHE A 54 9.81 12.93 -17.10
CA PHE A 54 10.81 12.95 -16.03
C PHE A 54 12.08 13.73 -16.41
N ARG A 55 12.18 14.36 -17.57
CA ARG A 55 13.42 14.99 -18.07
C ARG A 55 13.99 16.05 -17.12
N LYS A 56 13.14 16.75 -16.38
CA LYS A 56 13.54 17.78 -15.41
C LYS A 56 13.71 17.27 -13.98
N VAL A 57 13.29 16.04 -13.70
CA VAL A 57 13.46 15.41 -12.39
C VAL A 57 14.93 15.11 -12.17
N LYS A 58 15.41 15.25 -10.94
CA LYS A 58 16.82 15.01 -10.60
C LYS A 58 17.15 13.53 -10.53
N ASP A 59 18.42 13.20 -10.75
CA ASP A 59 18.93 11.83 -10.68
C ASP A 59 19.13 11.36 -9.24
N MET A 60 18.88 10.07 -9.04
CA MET A 60 19.40 9.24 -7.97
C MET A 60 20.34 8.18 -8.54
N TYR A 61 21.28 7.70 -7.71
CA TYR A 61 22.36 6.82 -8.14
C TYR A 61 22.48 5.60 -7.25
N ILE A 62 22.53 4.42 -7.88
CA ILE A 62 22.87 3.14 -7.25
C ILE A 62 24.11 2.59 -7.97
N ILE A 63 25.00 1.94 -7.22
CA ILE A 63 26.14 1.25 -7.80
C ILE A 63 25.91 -0.26 -7.66
N ASN A 64 25.71 -0.94 -8.80
CA ASN A 64 25.72 -2.39 -8.84
C ASN A 64 27.17 -2.86 -8.66
N MET A 65 27.51 -3.25 -7.43
CA MET A 65 28.85 -3.62 -7.02
C MET A 65 29.33 -4.94 -7.62
N LEU A 66 28.39 -5.85 -7.95
CA LEU A 66 28.70 -7.21 -8.41
C LEU A 66 28.69 -7.34 -9.94
N LYS A 67 28.42 -6.24 -10.67
CA LYS A 67 28.42 -6.30 -12.14
C LYS A 67 29.82 -6.53 -12.68
N GLU A 68 29.96 -7.61 -13.49
CA GLU A 68 31.19 -7.94 -14.15
C GLU A 68 31.33 -7.20 -15.51
N PRO A 69 32.54 -6.86 -15.97
CA PRO A 69 33.85 -7.00 -15.28
C PRO A 69 34.17 -5.84 -14.31
N ARG A 70 33.25 -4.89 -14.12
CA ARG A 70 33.41 -3.73 -13.21
C ARG A 70 32.08 -3.32 -12.65
N PRO A 71 32.04 -2.74 -11.42
CA PRO A 71 30.84 -2.13 -10.88
C PRO A 71 30.17 -1.16 -11.88
N LYS A 72 28.85 -1.19 -11.97
CA LYS A 72 28.06 -0.37 -12.90
C LYS A 72 27.27 0.67 -12.12
N LEU A 73 27.41 1.95 -12.51
CA LEU A 73 26.52 3.01 -12.05
C LEU A 73 25.14 2.87 -12.73
N VAL A 74 24.10 2.81 -11.92
CA VAL A 74 22.70 2.88 -12.34
C VAL A 74 22.15 4.22 -11.88
N HIS A 75 21.50 4.96 -12.76
CA HIS A 75 20.84 6.21 -12.40
C HIS A 75 19.37 6.17 -12.87
N TYR A 76 18.50 6.77 -12.05
CA TYR A 76 17.07 6.87 -12.29
C TYR A 76 16.56 8.22 -11.79
N ARG A 77 15.38 8.61 -12.22
CA ARG A 77 14.77 9.88 -11.81
C ARG A 77 13.98 9.70 -10.51
N TYR A 78 14.21 10.60 -9.56
CA TYR A 78 13.56 10.49 -8.27
C TYR A 78 13.35 11.86 -7.62
N SER A 79 12.07 12.21 -7.34
CA SER A 79 11.71 13.48 -6.73
C SER A 79 11.63 13.34 -5.21
N PHE A 80 12.17 14.34 -4.49
CA PHE A 80 12.05 14.47 -3.05
C PHE A 80 10.87 15.37 -2.66
N PRO A 81 10.35 15.27 -1.42
CA PRO A 81 9.29 16.15 -0.94
C PRO A 81 9.67 17.62 -1.04
N GLY A 82 8.82 18.43 -1.66
CA GLY A 82 9.07 19.85 -1.88
C GLY A 82 9.94 20.19 -3.09
N ASP A 83 10.41 19.21 -3.88
CA ASP A 83 11.14 19.47 -5.10
C ASP A 83 10.30 20.31 -6.08
N THR A 84 10.96 21.26 -6.74
CA THR A 84 10.33 22.12 -7.76
C THR A 84 10.14 21.41 -9.08
N ALA A 85 10.94 20.38 -9.36
CA ALA A 85 10.85 19.56 -10.56
C ALA A 85 10.37 18.17 -10.19
N ILE A 86 9.11 17.89 -10.48
CA ILE A 86 8.49 16.56 -10.41
C ILE A 86 8.07 16.11 -11.81
N ALA A 87 7.71 14.85 -11.98
CA ALA A 87 7.15 14.35 -13.22
C ALA A 87 5.94 15.18 -13.66
N GLN A 88 5.84 15.44 -14.97
CA GLN A 88 4.68 16.12 -15.56
C GLN A 88 3.87 15.10 -16.34
N TYR A 89 2.55 15.23 -16.30
CA TYR A 89 1.61 14.24 -16.84
C TYR A 89 0.81 14.83 -17.99
N SER A 90 0.70 14.07 -19.09
CA SER A 90 -0.13 14.41 -20.24
C SER A 90 -0.67 13.14 -20.92
N PHE A 91 -1.51 13.30 -21.94
CA PHE A 91 -1.94 12.22 -22.82
C PHE A 91 -1.50 12.48 -24.25
N LYS A 92 -1.09 11.41 -24.94
CA LYS A 92 -0.90 11.44 -26.41
C LYS A 92 -2.00 10.63 -27.07
N LEU A 93 -2.68 11.25 -28.02
CA LEU A 93 -3.67 10.61 -28.89
C LEU A 93 -3.05 10.41 -30.26
N ILE A 94 -2.82 9.17 -30.65
CA ILE A 94 -2.20 8.82 -31.94
C ILE A 94 -3.30 8.27 -32.84
N ASP A 95 -3.64 8.99 -33.90
CA ASP A 95 -4.57 8.56 -34.94
C ASP A 95 -3.82 7.73 -35.97
N ILE A 96 -4.05 6.43 -35.99
CA ILE A 96 -3.34 5.52 -36.94
C ILE A 96 -3.70 5.73 -38.39
N LYS A 97 -4.85 6.37 -38.70
CA LYS A 97 -5.30 6.62 -40.07
C LYS A 97 -4.66 7.87 -40.64
N SER A 98 -4.70 9.00 -39.93
CA SER A 98 -4.05 10.24 -40.35
C SER A 98 -2.54 10.25 -40.01
N LYS A 99 -2.07 9.37 -39.12
CA LYS A 99 -0.69 9.32 -38.57
C LYS A 99 -0.33 10.58 -37.77
N GLU A 100 -1.32 11.28 -37.28
CA GLU A 100 -1.12 12.46 -36.43
C GLU A 100 -1.08 12.08 -34.96
N SER A 101 -0.19 12.69 -34.23
CA SER A 101 -0.10 12.61 -32.76
C SER A 101 -0.53 13.97 -32.18
N LYS A 102 -1.46 13.94 -31.24
CA LYS A 102 -1.94 15.11 -30.52
C LYS A 102 -1.70 14.95 -29.04
N GLU A 103 -1.02 15.91 -28.43
CA GLU A 103 -0.91 15.97 -26.99
C GLU A 103 -2.14 16.64 -26.36
N VAL A 104 -2.67 16.05 -25.31
CA VAL A 104 -3.72 16.61 -24.46
C VAL A 104 -3.07 16.99 -23.16
N TRP A 105 -3.01 18.29 -22.93
CA TRP A 105 -2.44 18.90 -21.75
C TRP A 105 -3.19 20.19 -21.39
N GLY A 106 -3.16 20.57 -20.12
CA GLY A 106 -3.77 21.82 -19.67
C GLY A 106 -2.85 22.53 -18.67
N GLU A 107 -2.78 23.86 -18.71
CA GLU A 107 -1.94 24.63 -17.76
C GLU A 107 -2.25 24.33 -16.29
N LYS A 108 -3.51 24.01 -15.98
CA LYS A 108 -3.96 23.60 -14.65
C LYS A 108 -3.32 22.29 -14.17
N TRP A 109 -2.69 21.50 -15.08
CA TRP A 109 -2.09 20.21 -14.76
C TRP A 109 -0.62 20.32 -14.36
N LYS A 110 -0.02 21.47 -14.54
CA LYS A 110 1.38 21.68 -14.14
C LYS A 110 1.57 21.31 -12.67
N ASP A 111 2.54 20.44 -12.40
CA ASP A 111 2.85 19.92 -11.07
C ASP A 111 1.67 19.20 -10.37
N GLN A 112 0.75 18.64 -11.15
CA GLN A 112 -0.39 17.86 -10.67
C GLN A 112 -0.29 16.42 -11.18
N TYR A 113 -1.07 15.50 -10.58
CA TYR A 113 -1.19 14.12 -11.06
C TYR A 113 -2.38 14.01 -12.01
N VAL A 114 -2.17 13.43 -13.18
CA VAL A 114 -3.22 13.22 -14.20
C VAL A 114 -3.18 11.77 -14.63
N GLU A 115 -4.32 11.09 -14.58
CA GLU A 115 -4.46 9.68 -14.91
C GLU A 115 -5.73 9.39 -15.71
N PHE A 116 -5.67 8.46 -16.64
CA PHE A 116 -6.82 8.06 -17.45
C PHE A 116 -7.84 7.28 -16.58
N ALA A 117 -9.12 7.56 -16.79
CA ALA A 117 -10.22 6.93 -16.09
C ALA A 117 -11.09 6.04 -16.97
N TYR A 118 -11.59 6.54 -18.09
CA TYR A 118 -12.53 5.81 -18.93
C TYR A 118 -12.64 6.39 -20.35
N ASP A 119 -12.93 5.52 -21.30
CA ASP A 119 -13.16 5.83 -22.72
C ASP A 119 -14.62 5.67 -23.11
N ASN A 120 -15.22 6.74 -23.60
CA ASN A 120 -16.57 6.79 -24.19
C ASN A 120 -16.54 7.12 -25.69
N SER A 121 -15.41 6.89 -26.37
CA SER A 121 -15.20 7.30 -27.76
C SER A 121 -16.19 6.68 -28.76
N ARG A 122 -16.73 5.49 -28.46
CA ARG A 122 -17.68 4.82 -29.36
C ARG A 122 -19.05 5.52 -29.43
N ASN A 123 -19.55 6.03 -28.29
CA ASN A 123 -20.93 6.52 -28.17
C ASN A 123 -21.02 8.02 -27.83
N GLY A 124 -19.98 8.63 -27.29
CA GLY A 124 -20.00 10.00 -26.80
C GLY A 124 -18.77 10.81 -27.19
N SER A 125 -17.78 10.17 -27.80
CA SER A 125 -16.53 10.81 -28.21
C SER A 125 -15.81 11.56 -27.09
N GLU A 126 -15.86 11.01 -25.88
CA GLU A 126 -15.26 11.61 -24.70
C GLU A 126 -14.25 10.65 -24.05
N LEU A 127 -13.20 11.24 -23.48
CA LEU A 127 -12.27 10.58 -22.55
C LEU A 127 -12.48 11.13 -21.17
N PHE A 128 -12.53 10.26 -20.17
CA PHE A 128 -12.60 10.65 -18.78
C PHE A 128 -11.25 10.41 -18.13
N PHE A 129 -10.79 11.38 -17.34
CA PHE A 129 -9.52 11.32 -16.63
C PHE A 129 -9.62 12.04 -15.29
N TYR A 130 -8.71 11.71 -14.38
CA TYR A 130 -8.58 12.39 -13.10
C TYR A 130 -7.47 13.42 -13.15
N ARG A 131 -7.68 14.53 -12.47
CA ARG A 131 -6.64 15.40 -11.98
C ARG A 131 -6.64 15.35 -10.45
N THR A 132 -5.52 14.98 -9.85
CA THR A 132 -5.32 15.04 -8.41
C THR A 132 -4.32 16.15 -8.11
N LYS A 133 -4.71 17.07 -7.23
CA LYS A 133 -3.85 18.18 -6.82
C LYS A 133 -2.62 17.65 -6.09
N ARG A 134 -1.44 18.24 -6.30
CA ARG A 134 -0.21 17.81 -5.61
C ARG A 134 -0.31 17.87 -4.08
N THR A 135 -1.16 18.73 -3.54
CA THR A 135 -1.47 18.78 -2.11
C THR A 135 -2.35 17.63 -1.64
N TRP A 136 -2.82 16.76 -2.55
CA TRP A 136 -3.66 15.58 -2.29
C TRP A 136 -5.01 15.87 -1.63
N ASP A 137 -5.41 17.13 -1.53
CA ASP A 137 -6.66 17.54 -0.90
C ASP A 137 -7.80 17.82 -1.89
N GLU A 138 -7.53 17.69 -3.21
CA GLU A 138 -8.50 17.91 -4.27
C GLU A 138 -8.33 16.91 -5.42
N LYS A 139 -9.43 16.26 -5.83
CA LYS A 139 -9.48 15.37 -6.99
C LYS A 139 -10.66 15.73 -7.90
N GLU A 140 -10.38 15.97 -9.18
CA GLU A 140 -11.37 16.23 -10.20
C GLU A 140 -11.53 15.02 -11.13
N LEU A 141 -12.77 14.70 -11.50
CA LEU A 141 -13.07 13.89 -12.67
C LEU A 141 -13.39 14.83 -13.84
N CYS A 142 -12.60 14.75 -14.88
CA CYS A 142 -12.70 15.58 -16.07
C CYS A 142 -13.13 14.75 -17.29
N ALA A 143 -13.75 15.41 -18.27
CA ALA A 143 -14.04 14.86 -19.58
C ALA A 143 -13.36 15.71 -20.67
N TYR A 144 -12.66 15.02 -21.58
CA TYR A 144 -12.08 15.59 -22.79
C TYR A 144 -12.92 15.19 -24.00
N ASP A 145 -13.42 16.15 -24.74
CA ASP A 145 -14.17 15.92 -25.97
C ASP A 145 -13.21 15.73 -27.17
N LEU A 146 -13.23 14.54 -27.75
CA LEU A 146 -12.35 14.17 -28.87
C LEU A 146 -12.57 15.00 -30.16
N ASN A 147 -13.77 15.57 -30.34
CA ASN A 147 -14.10 16.34 -31.51
C ASN A 147 -13.70 17.81 -31.38
N THR A 148 -13.96 18.41 -30.22
CA THR A 148 -13.73 19.83 -29.98
C THR A 148 -12.41 20.12 -29.28
N GLY A 149 -11.86 19.13 -28.55
CA GLY A 149 -10.67 19.29 -27.69
C GLY A 149 -10.97 20.01 -26.39
N ASN A 150 -12.22 20.23 -26.03
CA ASN A 150 -12.58 20.91 -24.79
C ASN A 150 -12.48 20.00 -23.59
N ILE A 151 -12.00 20.55 -22.48
CA ILE A 151 -11.95 19.87 -21.18
C ILE A 151 -13.02 20.51 -20.27
N ARG A 152 -13.82 19.67 -19.60
CA ARG A 152 -14.77 20.09 -18.59
C ARG A 152 -14.65 19.26 -17.34
N THR A 153 -14.80 19.87 -16.17
CA THR A 153 -14.87 19.17 -14.88
C THR A 153 -16.30 18.67 -14.67
N LEU A 154 -16.44 17.36 -14.43
CA LEU A 154 -17.71 16.71 -14.11
C LEU A 154 -17.96 16.68 -12.60
N TYR A 155 -16.92 16.41 -11.86
CA TYR A 155 -16.99 16.23 -10.41
C TYR A 155 -15.70 16.74 -9.79
N ASN A 156 -15.84 17.46 -8.69
CA ASN A 156 -14.72 17.91 -7.89
C ASN A 156 -14.94 17.49 -6.43
N GLU A 157 -13.99 16.78 -5.85
CA GLU A 157 -13.98 16.43 -4.43
C GLU A 157 -12.81 17.10 -3.74
N VAL A 158 -13.14 17.86 -2.69
CA VAL A 158 -12.15 18.45 -1.79
C VAL A 158 -12.26 17.73 -0.46
N ASP A 159 -11.15 17.18 0.01
CA ASP A 159 -11.10 16.41 1.24
C ASP A 159 -9.79 16.64 2.01
N LYS A 160 -9.90 17.22 3.19
CA LYS A 160 -8.74 17.60 4.01
C LYS A 160 -8.49 16.60 5.14
N PRO A 161 -7.22 16.36 5.50
CA PRO A 161 -6.00 16.96 4.95
C PRO A 161 -5.58 16.39 3.60
N PHE A 162 -6.10 15.23 3.18
CA PHE A 162 -5.85 14.59 1.90
C PHE A 162 -7.04 13.75 1.45
N PHE A 163 -7.15 13.57 0.15
CA PHE A 163 -8.08 12.63 -0.49
C PHE A 163 -7.43 11.25 -0.52
N ASP A 164 -8.10 10.25 0.06
CA ASP A 164 -7.57 8.89 0.06
C ASP A 164 -7.78 8.22 -1.30
N TYR A 165 -6.70 8.08 -2.06
CA TYR A 165 -6.73 7.46 -3.38
C TYR A 165 -6.86 5.93 -3.34
N LEU A 166 -6.47 5.28 -2.23
CA LEU A 166 -6.48 3.80 -2.10
C LEU A 166 -7.90 3.24 -2.11
N ILE A 167 -8.83 4.00 -1.58
CA ILE A 167 -10.21 3.60 -1.51
C ILE A 167 -11.11 4.35 -2.51
N ALA A 168 -10.53 5.26 -3.28
CA ALA A 168 -11.23 5.95 -4.35
C ALA A 168 -11.59 4.97 -5.47
N GLN A 169 -12.86 4.88 -5.78
CA GLN A 169 -13.37 4.02 -6.85
C GLN A 169 -14.37 4.78 -7.70
N THR A 170 -14.26 4.59 -9.01
CA THR A 170 -15.21 5.14 -9.98
C THR A 170 -15.57 4.07 -10.99
N HIS A 171 -16.86 3.91 -11.24
CA HIS A 171 -17.37 2.94 -12.20
C HIS A 171 -18.31 3.63 -13.18
N PHE A 172 -18.03 3.46 -14.47
CA PHE A 172 -18.81 4.04 -15.56
C PHE A 172 -19.85 3.04 -16.07
N LEU A 173 -21.10 3.49 -16.14
CA LEU A 173 -22.23 2.69 -16.58
C LEU A 173 -22.84 3.29 -17.83
N ASN A 174 -23.52 2.47 -18.63
CA ASN A 174 -24.27 2.92 -19.80
C ASN A 174 -23.43 3.79 -20.76
N ASN A 175 -22.18 3.36 -21.00
CA ASN A 175 -21.20 4.11 -21.80
C ASN A 175 -20.93 5.53 -21.25
N GLY A 176 -20.71 5.64 -19.92
CA GLY A 176 -20.38 6.91 -19.28
C GLY A 176 -21.57 7.83 -18.99
N ARG A 177 -22.82 7.41 -19.32
CA ARG A 177 -24.03 8.21 -19.01
C ARG A 177 -24.34 8.26 -17.52
N GLU A 178 -23.89 7.25 -16.77
CA GLU A 178 -23.99 7.21 -15.32
C GLU A 178 -22.63 6.85 -14.73
N ILE A 179 -22.33 7.40 -13.59
CA ILE A 179 -21.06 7.21 -12.88
C ILE A 179 -21.38 6.87 -11.43
N ILE A 180 -20.81 5.77 -10.94
CA ILE A 180 -20.78 5.48 -9.50
C ILE A 180 -19.45 5.99 -8.98
N PHE A 181 -19.51 6.86 -8.00
CA PHE A 181 -18.34 7.45 -7.35
C PHE A 181 -18.33 7.08 -5.86
N ARG A 182 -17.17 6.64 -5.35
CA ARG A 182 -17.00 6.41 -3.92
C ARG A 182 -16.36 7.62 -3.28
N SER A 183 -16.99 8.13 -2.22
CA SER A 183 -16.56 9.34 -1.52
C SER A 183 -16.67 9.17 -0.01
N GLU A 184 -15.72 9.76 0.73
CA GLU A 184 -15.70 9.80 2.19
C GLU A 184 -16.26 11.09 2.78
N ARG A 185 -17.02 11.86 2.03
CA ARG A 185 -17.57 13.17 2.44
C ARG A 185 -18.36 13.16 3.74
N THR A 186 -18.89 12.00 4.14
CA THR A 186 -19.65 11.82 5.40
C THR A 186 -18.80 11.28 6.55
N GLY A 187 -17.47 11.11 6.37
CA GLY A 187 -16.57 10.47 7.33
C GLY A 187 -16.36 8.98 7.09
N PHE A 188 -17.24 8.37 6.29
CA PHE A 188 -17.19 6.98 5.85
C PHE A 188 -17.32 6.92 4.34
N GLY A 189 -16.64 5.94 3.71
CA GLY A 189 -16.71 5.76 2.27
C GLY A 189 -18.02 5.15 1.83
N HIS A 190 -18.76 5.86 0.95
CA HIS A 190 -20.02 5.42 0.39
C HIS A 190 -20.07 5.60 -1.13
N PHE A 191 -20.92 4.82 -1.79
CA PHE A 191 -21.17 4.92 -3.23
C PHE A 191 -22.30 5.92 -3.52
N TYR A 192 -22.04 6.79 -4.50
CA TYR A 192 -22.97 7.80 -4.99
C TYR A 192 -23.15 7.63 -6.49
N LEU A 193 -24.39 7.72 -6.97
CA LEU A 193 -24.72 7.66 -8.39
C LEU A 193 -24.85 9.08 -8.95
N TYR A 194 -24.16 9.32 -10.07
CA TYR A 194 -24.10 10.59 -10.78
C TYR A 194 -24.60 10.46 -12.21
N ASP A 195 -25.11 11.56 -12.76
CA ASP A 195 -25.30 11.73 -14.20
C ASP A 195 -23.97 12.05 -14.87
N GLY A 196 -23.55 11.22 -15.80
CA GLY A 196 -22.23 11.34 -16.46
C GLY A 196 -22.11 12.49 -17.46
N LYS A 197 -23.25 13.08 -17.88
CA LYS A 197 -23.25 14.24 -18.78
C LYS A 197 -23.16 15.55 -18.00
N THR A 198 -23.94 15.67 -16.94
CA THR A 198 -24.08 16.91 -16.17
C THR A 198 -23.19 16.98 -14.93
N GLY A 199 -22.67 15.84 -14.46
CA GLY A 199 -21.96 15.75 -13.20
C GLY A 199 -22.86 15.90 -11.96
N LYS A 200 -24.19 15.91 -12.11
CA LYS A 200 -25.11 16.05 -10.97
C LYS A 200 -25.29 14.71 -10.25
N GLN A 201 -25.21 14.75 -8.93
CA GLN A 201 -25.53 13.60 -8.09
C GLN A 201 -27.01 13.24 -8.22
N LYS A 202 -27.31 11.98 -8.56
CA LYS A 202 -28.67 11.43 -8.60
C LYS A 202 -29.10 10.98 -7.20
N ARG A 203 -28.20 10.23 -6.50
CA ARG A 203 -28.48 9.77 -5.14
C ARG A 203 -27.24 9.20 -4.44
N ALA A 204 -27.34 9.04 -3.10
CA ALA A 204 -26.48 8.14 -2.35
C ALA A 204 -27.02 6.70 -2.49
N VAL A 205 -26.15 5.78 -2.96
CA VAL A 205 -26.49 4.34 -3.12
C VAL A 205 -26.35 3.62 -1.78
N THR A 206 -25.31 3.97 -1.02
CA THR A 206 -25.05 3.46 0.33
C THR A 206 -24.91 4.61 1.31
N GLN A 207 -25.23 4.35 2.59
CA GLN A 207 -25.10 5.32 3.67
C GLN A 207 -25.07 4.63 5.03
N GLY A 208 -24.53 5.27 6.06
CA GLY A 208 -24.48 4.77 7.44
C GLY A 208 -23.09 4.91 8.07
N ASN A 209 -22.94 4.42 9.31
CA ASN A 209 -21.69 4.46 10.06
C ASN A 209 -20.86 3.20 9.79
N PHE A 210 -20.50 2.97 8.54
CA PHE A 210 -19.65 1.86 8.08
C PHE A 210 -18.96 2.24 6.77
N LEU A 211 -17.96 1.47 6.39
CA LEU A 211 -17.21 1.70 5.15
C LEU A 211 -17.64 0.75 4.05
N THR A 212 -17.87 1.24 2.85
CA THR A 212 -17.87 0.40 1.63
C THR A 212 -16.43 0.17 1.18
N GLY A 213 -16.14 -1.06 0.80
CA GLY A 213 -14.85 -1.46 0.22
C GLY A 213 -14.89 -1.60 -1.29
N GLN A 214 -14.15 -2.59 -1.79
CA GLN A 214 -14.08 -2.89 -3.21
C GLN A 214 -15.43 -3.27 -3.81
N MET A 215 -15.71 -2.71 -4.99
CA MET A 215 -16.81 -3.17 -5.84
C MET A 215 -16.48 -4.53 -6.42
N ILE A 216 -17.35 -5.52 -6.16
CA ILE A 216 -17.16 -6.90 -6.63
C ILE A 216 -17.80 -7.08 -8.01
N LYS A 217 -19.05 -6.61 -8.17
CA LYS A 217 -19.80 -6.72 -9.41
C LYS A 217 -20.82 -5.61 -9.54
N ILE A 218 -21.04 -5.19 -10.77
CA ILE A 218 -22.17 -4.33 -11.16
C ILE A 218 -23.05 -5.12 -12.12
N ASP A 219 -24.29 -5.39 -11.72
CA ASP A 219 -25.32 -5.98 -12.57
C ASP A 219 -26.17 -4.85 -13.17
N THR A 220 -25.77 -4.38 -14.35
CA THR A 220 -26.42 -3.24 -15.01
C THR A 220 -27.86 -3.55 -15.41
N ALA A 221 -28.18 -4.82 -15.74
CA ALA A 221 -29.53 -5.23 -16.13
C ALA A 221 -30.50 -5.20 -14.94
N LYS A 222 -30.03 -5.59 -13.74
CA LYS A 222 -30.81 -5.53 -12.51
C LYS A 222 -30.65 -4.24 -11.76
N ARG A 223 -29.73 -3.39 -12.19
CA ARG A 223 -29.35 -2.13 -11.52
C ARG A 223 -28.92 -2.35 -10.08
N GLU A 224 -28.01 -3.31 -9.87
CA GLU A 224 -27.49 -3.71 -8.58
C GLU A 224 -25.98 -3.66 -8.53
N ILE A 225 -25.47 -3.39 -7.34
CA ILE A 225 -24.04 -3.48 -7.03
C ILE A 225 -23.82 -4.51 -5.92
N TYR A 226 -22.71 -5.22 -6.03
CA TYR A 226 -22.17 -6.13 -5.03
C TYR A 226 -20.82 -5.59 -4.58
N PHE A 227 -20.62 -5.47 -3.28
CA PHE A 227 -19.43 -4.82 -2.73
C PHE A 227 -19.07 -5.38 -1.38
N TYR A 228 -17.81 -5.23 -0.99
CA TYR A 228 -17.41 -5.48 0.38
C TYR A 228 -17.70 -4.26 1.26
N GLY A 229 -18.01 -4.51 2.53
CA GLY A 229 -18.14 -3.48 3.56
C GLY A 229 -17.42 -3.89 4.84
N TYR A 230 -17.09 -2.89 5.65
CA TYR A 230 -16.31 -3.03 6.87
C TYR A 230 -17.02 -2.39 8.05
N ALA A 231 -16.86 -2.99 9.25
CA ALA A 231 -17.33 -2.43 10.52
C ALA A 231 -18.83 -2.13 10.59
N ARG A 232 -19.68 -2.80 9.77
CA ARG A 232 -21.14 -2.61 9.79
C ARG A 232 -21.82 -3.54 10.79
N GLU A 233 -21.40 -4.78 10.86
CA GLU A 233 -22.05 -5.81 11.69
C GLU A 233 -21.40 -5.85 13.09
N LYS A 234 -22.22 -5.80 14.14
CA LYS A 234 -21.73 -5.86 15.53
C LYS A 234 -21.14 -7.24 15.84
N GLY A 235 -20.01 -7.25 16.56
CA GLY A 235 -19.34 -8.48 16.98
C GLY A 235 -18.51 -9.15 15.90
N ILE A 236 -18.46 -8.57 14.71
CA ILE A 236 -17.54 -8.97 13.64
C ILE A 236 -16.31 -8.07 13.67
N ASP A 237 -15.14 -8.66 13.45
CA ASP A 237 -13.89 -7.92 13.32
C ASP A 237 -14.02 -6.85 12.22
N PRO A 238 -13.73 -5.58 12.51
CA PRO A 238 -13.94 -4.47 11.56
C PRO A 238 -13.09 -4.57 10.30
N TYR A 239 -12.06 -5.40 10.28
CA TYR A 239 -11.21 -5.61 9.11
C TYR A 239 -11.69 -6.72 8.17
N TYR A 240 -12.72 -7.48 8.55
CA TYR A 240 -13.22 -8.56 7.69
C TYR A 240 -14.02 -8.01 6.51
N TYR A 241 -13.79 -8.60 5.37
CA TYR A 241 -14.52 -8.37 4.13
C TYR A 241 -15.87 -9.07 4.23
N ILE A 242 -16.92 -8.29 4.47
CA ILE A 242 -18.31 -8.76 4.49
C ILE A 242 -18.98 -8.33 3.19
N ALA A 243 -19.61 -9.25 2.50
CA ALA A 243 -20.22 -8.96 1.21
C ALA A 243 -21.68 -8.49 1.36
N TYR A 244 -22.01 -7.47 0.58
CA TYR A 244 -23.32 -6.84 0.53
C TYR A 244 -23.81 -6.65 -0.90
N ARG A 245 -25.12 -6.47 -1.03
CA ARG A 245 -25.78 -6.02 -2.25
C ARG A 245 -26.60 -4.75 -1.98
N ALA A 246 -26.60 -3.82 -2.94
CA ALA A 246 -27.47 -2.66 -2.94
C ALA A 246 -28.02 -2.39 -4.33
N HIS A 247 -29.19 -1.77 -4.42
CA HIS A 247 -29.82 -1.37 -5.68
C HIS A 247 -29.47 0.08 -6.00
N LEU A 248 -29.14 0.39 -7.27
CA LEU A 248 -28.76 1.74 -7.70
C LEU A 248 -29.88 2.78 -7.53
N ASP A 249 -31.16 2.38 -7.65
CA ASP A 249 -32.30 3.28 -7.68
C ASP A 249 -33.20 3.19 -6.43
N LYS A 250 -32.97 2.19 -5.56
CA LYS A 250 -33.78 1.95 -4.36
C LYS A 250 -32.92 1.94 -3.11
N PRO A 251 -33.45 2.38 -1.97
CA PRO A 251 -32.72 2.28 -0.70
C PRO A 251 -32.64 0.83 -0.22
N GLY A 252 -31.65 0.58 0.64
CA GLY A 252 -31.45 -0.72 1.29
C GLY A 252 -30.12 -1.36 0.92
N ILE A 253 -29.57 -2.07 1.89
CA ILE A 253 -28.32 -2.85 1.77
C ILE A 253 -28.61 -4.24 2.35
N GLU A 254 -28.44 -5.26 1.56
CA GLU A 254 -28.62 -6.66 1.93
C GLU A 254 -27.27 -7.29 2.30
N LEU A 255 -27.23 -7.98 3.44
CA LEU A 255 -26.09 -8.77 3.90
C LEU A 255 -26.10 -10.12 3.18
N LEU A 256 -24.97 -10.49 2.56
CA LEU A 256 -24.84 -11.74 1.81
C LEU A 256 -23.99 -12.79 2.54
N THR A 257 -23.04 -12.35 3.38
CA THR A 257 -22.10 -13.24 4.10
C THR A 257 -22.10 -12.87 5.59
N PRO A 258 -22.99 -13.49 6.42
CA PRO A 258 -23.22 -13.11 7.80
C PRO A 258 -22.21 -13.68 8.81
N GLU A 259 -21.34 -14.61 8.39
CA GLU A 259 -20.42 -15.29 9.28
C GLU A 259 -19.30 -14.34 9.75
N ASN A 260 -18.89 -14.46 11.03
CA ASN A 260 -17.77 -13.73 11.59
C ASN A 260 -16.43 -14.27 11.04
N ALA A 261 -16.13 -13.94 9.80
CA ALA A 261 -14.95 -14.36 9.07
C ALA A 261 -14.62 -13.37 7.95
N ASN A 262 -13.43 -13.46 7.40
CA ASN A 262 -13.02 -12.73 6.22
C ASN A 262 -13.44 -13.48 4.96
N HIS A 263 -14.26 -12.86 4.11
CA HIS A 263 -14.88 -13.47 2.94
C HIS A 263 -14.20 -13.07 1.63
N SER A 264 -14.11 -14.04 0.71
CA SER A 264 -13.73 -13.82 -0.68
C SER A 264 -14.80 -14.45 -1.56
N ILE A 265 -15.53 -13.64 -2.32
CA ILE A 265 -16.68 -14.13 -3.10
C ILE A 265 -16.49 -13.96 -4.60
N ASP A 266 -16.99 -14.95 -5.34
CA ASP A 266 -17.18 -14.91 -6.78
C ASP A 266 -18.66 -15.00 -7.11
N ILE A 267 -19.15 -14.08 -7.95
CA ILE A 267 -20.55 -13.99 -8.32
C ILE A 267 -20.74 -14.49 -9.73
N SER A 268 -21.61 -15.48 -9.93
CA SER A 268 -21.91 -16.02 -11.26
C SER A 268 -22.34 -14.93 -12.25
N PRO A 269 -22.11 -15.08 -13.56
CA PRO A 269 -22.54 -14.11 -14.57
C PRO A 269 -24.02 -13.74 -14.48
N SER A 270 -24.89 -14.71 -14.17
CA SER A 270 -26.34 -14.49 -13.98
C SER A 270 -26.72 -13.85 -12.66
N SER A 271 -25.78 -13.66 -11.73
CA SER A 271 -26.00 -13.22 -10.34
C SER A 271 -26.97 -14.11 -9.54
N LYS A 272 -27.13 -15.38 -9.92
CA LYS A 272 -27.98 -16.35 -9.21
C LYS A 272 -27.26 -17.07 -8.08
N TYR A 273 -25.95 -17.27 -8.23
CA TYR A 273 -25.11 -18.01 -7.30
C TYR A 273 -23.86 -17.22 -6.92
N ILE A 274 -23.41 -17.46 -5.71
CA ILE A 274 -22.19 -16.87 -5.13
C ILE A 274 -21.37 -18.04 -4.60
N VAL A 275 -20.13 -18.17 -5.05
CA VAL A 275 -19.13 -19.00 -4.39
C VAL A 275 -18.46 -18.13 -3.33
N ASP A 276 -18.51 -18.58 -2.09
CA ASP A 276 -17.94 -17.84 -0.95
C ASP A 276 -16.90 -18.71 -0.27
N ARG A 277 -15.66 -18.21 -0.25
CA ARG A 277 -14.55 -18.79 0.49
C ARG A 277 -14.22 -17.87 1.65
N TYR A 278 -14.33 -18.38 2.87
CA TYR A 278 -14.10 -17.58 4.05
C TYR A 278 -13.25 -18.28 5.09
N SER A 279 -12.53 -17.52 5.88
CA SER A 279 -11.66 -18.00 6.95
C SER A 279 -11.39 -16.90 7.98
N ARG A 280 -10.72 -17.28 9.06
CA ARG A 280 -10.01 -16.39 9.99
C ARG A 280 -8.61 -16.96 10.21
N VAL A 281 -7.75 -16.21 10.83
CA VAL A 281 -6.42 -16.74 11.21
C VAL A 281 -6.51 -17.95 12.12
N ASP A 282 -7.55 -18.02 12.98
CA ASP A 282 -7.87 -19.10 13.91
C ASP A 282 -8.95 -20.08 13.38
N MET A 283 -9.27 -20.03 12.10
CA MET A 283 -10.27 -20.90 11.46
C MET A 283 -9.86 -21.20 10.02
N PRO A 284 -9.69 -22.47 9.65
CA PRO A 284 -9.34 -22.86 8.29
C PRO A 284 -10.40 -22.44 7.27
N PHE A 285 -10.02 -22.43 5.99
CA PHE A 285 -10.92 -22.07 4.91
C PHE A 285 -12.15 -22.96 4.87
N ARG A 286 -13.31 -22.32 4.72
CA ARG A 286 -14.58 -22.93 4.32
C ARG A 286 -14.98 -22.39 2.96
N THR A 287 -15.47 -23.27 2.10
CA THR A 287 -15.99 -22.85 0.79
C THR A 287 -17.42 -23.35 0.66
N VAL A 288 -18.33 -22.43 0.35
CA VAL A 288 -19.75 -22.71 0.20
C VAL A 288 -20.29 -22.09 -1.08
N VAL A 289 -21.39 -22.64 -1.57
CA VAL A 289 -22.18 -22.00 -2.61
C VAL A 289 -23.43 -21.41 -1.97
N ARG A 290 -23.67 -20.13 -2.24
CA ARG A 290 -24.85 -19.40 -1.78
C ARG A 290 -25.79 -19.10 -2.95
N ASN A 291 -27.07 -18.99 -2.66
CA ASN A 291 -28.00 -18.38 -3.59
C ASN A 291 -27.83 -16.85 -3.61
N ARG A 292 -28.58 -16.17 -4.46
CA ARG A 292 -28.52 -14.69 -4.62
C ARG A 292 -28.80 -13.90 -3.33
N SER A 293 -29.55 -14.46 -2.39
CA SER A 293 -29.86 -13.81 -1.10
C SER A 293 -28.86 -14.10 0.02
N GLY A 294 -27.74 -14.77 -0.33
CA GLY A 294 -26.70 -15.11 0.64
C GLY A 294 -26.94 -16.42 1.41
N LYS A 295 -28.10 -17.12 1.21
CA LYS A 295 -28.37 -18.41 1.87
C LYS A 295 -27.45 -19.50 1.30
N VAL A 296 -26.76 -20.22 2.17
CA VAL A 296 -25.95 -21.39 1.81
C VAL A 296 -26.86 -22.49 1.25
N ILE A 297 -26.52 -23.00 0.07
CA ILE A 297 -27.22 -24.09 -0.61
C ILE A 297 -26.36 -25.35 -0.80
N MET A 298 -25.03 -25.21 -0.66
CA MET A 298 -24.10 -26.31 -0.74
C MET A 298 -22.82 -25.96 0.04
N GLU A 299 -22.27 -26.92 0.76
CA GLU A 299 -20.93 -26.86 1.31
C GLU A 299 -19.97 -27.70 0.46
N LEU A 300 -18.77 -27.15 0.22
CA LEU A 300 -17.70 -27.87 -0.47
C LEU A 300 -16.74 -28.48 0.57
N LYS A 301 -15.86 -29.37 0.09
CA LYS A 301 -14.88 -30.06 0.95
C LYS A 301 -14.02 -29.06 1.72
N GLN A 302 -13.87 -29.29 3.03
CA GLN A 302 -13.02 -28.52 3.93
C GLN A 302 -11.59 -29.11 3.96
N PRO A 303 -10.54 -28.30 4.22
CA PRO A 303 -9.21 -28.80 4.47
C PRO A 303 -9.18 -29.62 5.78
N ASP A 304 -8.43 -30.73 5.76
CA ASP A 304 -8.15 -31.51 6.98
C ASP A 304 -6.79 -31.06 7.58
N LEU A 305 -6.81 -30.46 8.75
CA LEU A 305 -5.62 -29.99 9.47
C LEU A 305 -5.14 -31.01 10.54
N THR A 306 -5.79 -32.16 10.66
CA THR A 306 -5.41 -33.19 11.65
C THR A 306 -3.93 -33.56 11.60
N PRO A 307 -3.29 -33.75 10.42
CA PRO A 307 -1.86 -34.03 10.36
C PRO A 307 -0.98 -32.93 10.95
N LEU A 308 -1.37 -31.67 10.79
CA LEU A 308 -0.63 -30.51 11.34
C LEU A 308 -0.76 -30.46 12.86
N PHE A 309 -1.96 -30.65 13.40
CA PHE A 309 -2.20 -30.70 14.84
C PHE A 309 -1.46 -31.87 15.50
N ASN A 310 -1.42 -33.02 14.86
CA ASN A 310 -0.67 -34.18 15.34
C ASN A 310 0.86 -33.93 15.35
N ALA A 311 1.34 -33.04 14.48
CA ALA A 311 2.74 -32.59 14.47
C ALA A 311 3.02 -31.47 15.50
N GLY A 312 2.04 -31.06 16.30
CA GLY A 312 2.19 -30.00 17.31
C GLY A 312 1.91 -28.59 16.82
N TRP A 313 1.56 -28.41 15.53
CA TRP A 313 1.21 -27.10 15.02
C TRP A 313 -0.06 -26.56 15.67
N GLN A 314 -0.08 -25.25 15.98
CA GLN A 314 -1.20 -24.58 16.62
C GLN A 314 -1.70 -23.41 15.80
N LEU A 315 -3.01 -23.17 15.82
CA LEU A 315 -3.62 -21.97 15.29
C LEU A 315 -3.13 -20.73 16.06
N PRO A 316 -2.90 -19.61 15.39
CA PRO A 316 -2.61 -18.36 16.09
C PRO A 316 -3.83 -17.89 16.89
N GLU A 317 -3.58 -17.08 17.91
CA GLU A 317 -4.61 -16.52 18.78
C GLU A 317 -4.94 -15.08 18.36
N ARG A 318 -6.22 -14.79 18.15
CA ARG A 318 -6.70 -13.42 17.92
C ARG A 318 -6.89 -12.71 19.26
N PHE A 319 -6.55 -11.44 19.31
CA PHE A 319 -6.81 -10.63 20.49
C PHE A 319 -7.31 -9.22 20.12
N CYS A 320 -7.94 -8.58 21.09
CA CYS A 320 -8.29 -7.17 21.04
C CYS A 320 -7.77 -6.49 22.31
N VAL A 321 -7.14 -5.34 22.16
CA VAL A 321 -6.58 -4.53 23.25
C VAL A 321 -6.94 -3.05 23.01
N LYS A 322 -6.77 -2.21 24.04
CA LYS A 322 -6.97 -0.77 23.88
C LYS A 322 -5.71 -0.09 23.35
N ALA A 323 -5.90 0.87 22.45
CA ALA A 323 -4.86 1.81 22.04
C ALA A 323 -4.38 2.65 23.22
N ALA A 324 -3.31 3.41 23.02
CA ALA A 324 -2.76 4.31 24.04
C ALA A 324 -3.76 5.39 24.52
N ASP A 325 -4.84 5.66 23.77
CA ASP A 325 -5.92 6.57 24.19
C ASP A 325 -6.89 5.92 25.22
N GLY A 326 -6.77 4.64 25.49
CA GLY A 326 -7.63 3.87 26.39
C GLY A 326 -9.05 3.60 25.87
N VAL A 327 -9.37 4.05 24.64
CA VAL A 327 -10.73 4.00 24.07
C VAL A 327 -10.77 3.15 22.81
N THR A 328 -9.87 3.40 21.87
CA THR A 328 -9.85 2.75 20.54
C THR A 328 -9.45 1.28 20.66
N ASP A 329 -10.24 0.39 20.08
CA ASP A 329 -9.90 -1.02 19.98
C ASP A 329 -8.84 -1.26 18.90
N LEU A 330 -7.77 -1.96 19.26
CA LEU A 330 -6.76 -2.48 18.36
C LEU A 330 -6.88 -3.99 18.28
N TYR A 331 -6.82 -4.51 17.08
CA TYR A 331 -6.91 -5.94 16.81
C TYR A 331 -5.54 -6.48 16.48
N GLY A 332 -5.25 -7.70 16.90
CA GLY A 332 -3.97 -8.32 16.67
C GLY A 332 -4.03 -9.84 16.64
N VAL A 333 -2.90 -10.42 16.27
CA VAL A 333 -2.69 -11.88 16.20
C VAL A 333 -1.41 -12.22 16.93
N MET A 334 -1.44 -13.32 17.69
CA MET A 334 -0.33 -13.84 18.48
C MET A 334 0.00 -15.27 18.05
N TRP A 335 1.28 -15.52 17.79
CA TRP A 335 1.84 -16.85 17.53
C TRP A 335 2.63 -17.31 18.74
N LYS A 336 2.50 -18.59 19.05
CA LYS A 336 3.17 -19.27 20.15
C LYS A 336 4.08 -20.37 19.59
N PRO A 337 5.15 -20.78 20.30
CA PRO A 337 5.94 -21.94 19.88
C PRO A 337 5.10 -23.22 19.91
N MET A 338 5.48 -24.24 19.13
CA MET A 338 4.78 -25.53 19.10
C MET A 338 4.85 -26.26 20.45
N ASP A 339 5.95 -26.09 21.20
CA ASP A 339 6.16 -26.61 22.54
C ASP A 339 5.73 -25.64 23.66
N PHE A 340 4.74 -24.80 23.37
CA PHE A 340 4.26 -23.76 24.28
C PHE A 340 3.83 -24.34 25.65
N ASP A 341 4.41 -23.79 26.72
CA ASP A 341 4.07 -24.08 28.10
C ASP A 341 3.66 -22.78 28.82
N SER A 342 2.40 -22.69 29.22
CA SER A 342 1.84 -21.51 29.90
C SER A 342 2.46 -21.19 31.27
N THR A 343 3.25 -22.08 31.84
CA THR A 343 3.96 -21.89 33.12
C THR A 343 5.31 -21.18 32.92
N ARG A 344 5.85 -21.17 31.69
CA ARG A 344 7.10 -20.50 31.33
C ARG A 344 6.85 -19.06 30.92
N LYS A 345 7.90 -18.25 30.99
CA LYS A 345 7.90 -16.88 30.47
C LYS A 345 8.66 -16.80 29.14
N TYR A 346 8.07 -16.16 28.16
CA TYR A 346 8.63 -15.99 26.84
C TYR A 346 8.83 -14.49 26.53
N PRO A 347 9.99 -14.08 25.97
CA PRO A 347 10.12 -12.76 25.38
C PRO A 347 9.08 -12.56 24.28
N VAL A 348 8.66 -11.30 24.09
CA VAL A 348 7.69 -10.95 23.03
C VAL A 348 8.38 -10.17 21.91
N ILE A 349 8.04 -10.48 20.66
CA ILE A 349 8.52 -9.76 19.49
C ILE A 349 7.31 -9.18 18.76
N SER A 350 7.31 -7.86 18.55
CA SER A 350 6.34 -7.17 17.70
C SER A 350 6.86 -7.14 16.26
N GLU A 351 6.13 -7.78 15.34
CA GLU A 351 6.34 -7.69 13.92
C GLU A 351 5.46 -6.56 13.36
N VAL A 352 6.08 -5.53 12.79
CA VAL A 352 5.40 -4.28 12.48
C VAL A 352 5.54 -3.84 11.02
N TYR A 353 4.46 -3.31 10.47
CA TYR A 353 4.45 -2.55 9.21
C TYR A 353 3.41 -1.41 9.29
N PRO A 354 3.74 -0.30 9.94
CA PRO A 354 2.81 0.80 10.14
C PRO A 354 2.78 1.74 8.93
N GLY A 355 2.38 1.23 7.80
CA GLY A 355 2.09 2.08 6.64
C GLY A 355 0.65 2.60 6.75
N PRO A 356 0.35 3.90 6.57
CA PRO A 356 -1.01 4.42 6.66
C PRO A 356 -1.95 3.88 5.57
N GLN A 357 -1.41 3.22 4.57
CA GLN A 357 -2.14 2.64 3.46
C GLN A 357 -2.61 1.20 3.69
N TYR A 358 -2.08 0.49 4.69
CA TYR A 358 -2.27 -0.95 4.80
C TYR A 358 -2.28 -1.44 6.26
N GLU A 359 -3.31 -2.19 6.65
CA GLU A 359 -3.31 -2.91 7.92
C GLU A 359 -2.55 -4.23 7.77
N TYR A 360 -1.47 -4.38 8.53
CA TYR A 360 -0.56 -5.51 8.42
C TYR A 360 -1.05 -6.77 9.15
N VAL A 361 -2.05 -6.65 10.01
CA VAL A 361 -2.59 -7.78 10.78
C VAL A 361 -3.35 -8.73 9.84
N PRO A 362 -2.99 -10.03 9.79
CA PRO A 362 -3.66 -10.99 8.93
C PRO A 362 -5.10 -11.22 9.37
N THR A 363 -6.00 -11.31 8.39
CA THR A 363 -7.44 -11.51 8.61
C THR A 363 -7.93 -12.89 8.18
N SER A 364 -7.11 -13.63 7.42
CA SER A 364 -7.46 -14.93 6.85
C SER A 364 -6.50 -16.01 7.30
N PHE A 365 -6.95 -17.26 7.20
CA PHE A 365 -6.14 -18.42 7.49
C PHE A 365 -4.92 -18.50 6.57
N CYS A 366 -3.76 -18.71 7.19
CA CYS A 366 -2.52 -19.06 6.52
C CYS A 366 -1.68 -19.94 7.47
N MET A 367 -1.10 -21.01 6.97
CA MET A 367 -0.24 -21.88 7.77
C MET A 367 1.05 -21.17 8.17
N GLU A 368 1.57 -20.36 7.27
CA GLU A 368 2.76 -19.55 7.49
C GLU A 368 2.49 -18.12 7.02
N SER A 369 2.13 -17.25 7.96
CA SER A 369 1.71 -15.89 7.62
C SER A 369 2.87 -14.91 7.48
N SER A 370 4.03 -15.19 8.08
CA SER A 370 5.13 -14.23 8.14
C SER A 370 6.44 -14.84 8.63
N LYS A 371 7.52 -14.05 8.54
CA LYS A 371 8.82 -14.36 9.19
C LYS A 371 8.67 -14.50 10.71
N GLY A 372 7.70 -13.79 11.29
CA GLY A 372 7.37 -13.87 12.72
C GLY A 372 6.88 -15.23 13.16
N THR A 373 6.12 -15.95 12.33
CA THR A 373 5.71 -17.33 12.64
C THR A 373 6.91 -18.23 12.88
N ARG A 374 7.97 -18.09 12.08
CA ARG A 374 9.23 -18.85 12.23
C ARG A 374 10.00 -18.45 13.48
N LEU A 375 9.96 -17.18 13.88
CA LEU A 375 10.57 -16.71 15.14
C LEU A 375 9.91 -17.33 16.36
N ALA A 376 8.59 -17.53 16.34
CA ALA A 376 7.88 -18.16 17.46
C ALA A 376 8.46 -19.55 17.80
N GLN A 377 8.92 -20.31 16.79
CA GLN A 377 9.51 -21.65 16.98
C GLN A 377 10.87 -21.62 17.69
N LEU A 378 11.48 -20.45 17.86
CA LEU A 378 12.72 -20.28 18.63
C LEU A 378 12.47 -19.99 20.13
N GLY A 379 11.20 -19.98 20.56
CA GLY A 379 10.83 -19.71 21.95
C GLY A 379 10.40 -18.26 22.21
N PHE A 380 9.83 -17.59 21.22
CA PHE A 380 9.25 -16.26 21.36
C PHE A 380 7.72 -16.29 21.28
N ILE A 381 7.07 -15.36 21.96
CA ILE A 381 5.72 -14.93 21.57
C ILE A 381 5.89 -13.87 20.48
N VAL A 382 5.26 -14.07 19.33
CA VAL A 382 5.29 -13.09 18.24
C VAL A 382 3.90 -12.47 18.09
N VAL A 383 3.83 -11.15 17.98
CA VAL A 383 2.56 -10.42 17.81
C VAL A 383 2.61 -9.52 16.59
N GLN A 384 1.48 -9.43 15.91
CA GLN A 384 1.19 -8.37 14.93
C GLN A 384 -0.02 -7.60 15.44
N ILE A 385 0.09 -6.27 15.49
CA ILE A 385 -0.90 -5.40 16.12
C ILE A 385 -1.24 -4.28 15.18
N GLY A 386 -2.54 -3.98 15.01
CA GLY A 386 -3.01 -2.79 14.30
C GLY A 386 -2.72 -1.52 15.09
N HIS A 387 -2.50 -0.42 14.39
CA HIS A 387 -2.23 0.88 15.00
C HIS A 387 -3.19 1.93 14.45
N ARG A 388 -3.61 2.90 15.28
CA ARG A 388 -4.39 4.04 14.77
C ARG A 388 -3.62 4.71 13.65
N GLY A 389 -4.29 5.00 12.54
CA GLY A 389 -3.65 5.54 11.34
C GLY A 389 -3.11 4.50 10.36
N GLY A 390 -3.11 3.20 10.72
CA GLY A 390 -2.53 2.13 9.90
C GLY A 390 -3.36 1.70 8.69
N THR A 391 -4.61 2.15 8.57
CA THR A 391 -5.50 1.71 7.48
C THR A 391 -6.64 2.69 7.22
N PRO A 392 -7.09 2.81 5.95
CA PRO A 392 -8.33 3.54 5.62
C PRO A 392 -9.61 2.78 6.01
N LEU A 393 -9.53 1.48 6.38
CA LEU A 393 -10.70 0.60 6.53
C LEU A 393 -11.53 0.84 7.79
N ARG A 394 -11.13 1.77 8.64
CA ARG A 394 -11.87 2.14 9.86
C ARG A 394 -12.42 3.57 9.83
N GLY A 395 -12.47 4.18 8.67
CA GLY A 395 -12.99 5.52 8.44
C GLY A 395 -11.95 6.62 8.60
N LYS A 396 -12.37 7.79 8.17
CA LYS A 396 -11.53 8.97 7.98
C LYS A 396 -10.75 9.39 9.25
N VAL A 397 -11.40 9.40 10.41
CA VAL A 397 -10.78 9.85 11.68
C VAL A 397 -9.67 8.90 12.10
N TYR A 398 -9.90 7.59 12.00
CA TYR A 398 -8.90 6.58 12.34
C TYR A 398 -7.69 6.68 11.40
N HIS A 399 -7.93 6.72 10.09
CA HIS A 399 -6.87 6.72 9.06
C HIS A 399 -5.99 7.97 9.15
N ARG A 400 -6.59 9.14 9.31
CA ARG A 400 -5.86 10.43 9.35
C ARG A 400 -5.07 10.70 10.63
N TYR A 401 -5.16 9.81 11.61
CA TYR A 401 -4.34 9.91 12.82
C TYR A 401 -2.84 9.90 12.51
N ALA A 402 -2.41 9.22 11.42
CA ALA A 402 -1.02 9.15 10.98
C ALA A 402 -0.51 10.43 10.30
N TYR A 403 -1.41 11.30 9.79
CA TYR A 403 -1.02 12.45 8.98
C TYR A 403 -0.09 13.41 9.71
N GLY A 404 1.06 13.71 9.09
CA GLY A 404 2.10 14.55 9.66
C GLY A 404 2.91 13.94 10.81
N LYS A 405 2.65 12.67 11.16
CA LYS A 405 3.25 11.97 12.31
C LYS A 405 3.86 10.62 11.94
N LEU A 406 4.28 10.44 10.72
CA LEU A 406 4.66 9.14 10.14
C LEU A 406 5.67 8.34 10.98
N ARG A 407 6.59 9.02 11.70
CA ARG A 407 7.56 8.36 12.59
C ARG A 407 6.92 7.91 13.90
N ASP A 408 6.03 8.70 14.46
CA ASP A 408 5.69 8.62 15.88
C ASP A 408 4.32 7.96 16.16
N TYR A 409 3.39 8.01 15.19
CA TYR A 409 1.99 7.65 15.42
C TYR A 409 1.75 6.21 15.91
N PRO A 410 2.53 5.17 15.50
CA PRO A 410 2.22 3.80 15.90
C PRO A 410 2.85 3.40 17.24
N LEU A 411 3.87 4.12 17.73
CA LEU A 411 4.73 3.68 18.82
C LEU A 411 4.03 3.55 20.16
N ASP A 412 3.17 4.51 20.48
CA ASP A 412 2.44 4.49 21.76
C ASP A 412 1.37 3.39 21.77
N ASP A 413 0.73 3.13 20.64
CA ASP A 413 -0.26 2.06 20.50
C ASP A 413 0.39 0.69 20.64
N ASP A 414 1.55 0.46 20.02
CA ASP A 414 2.29 -0.80 20.11
C ASP A 414 2.73 -1.08 21.58
N LYS A 415 3.31 -0.06 22.26
CA LYS A 415 3.70 -0.17 23.67
C LYS A 415 2.50 -0.46 24.58
N ALA A 416 1.40 0.25 24.39
CA ALA A 416 0.19 0.05 25.17
C ALA A 416 -0.37 -1.36 24.99
N ALA A 417 -0.42 -1.84 23.75
CA ALA A 417 -0.91 -3.17 23.40
C ALA A 417 -0.05 -4.28 24.02
N ILE A 418 1.28 -4.22 23.86
CA ILE A 418 2.20 -5.21 24.46
C ILE A 418 2.11 -5.19 25.99
N SER A 419 2.03 -4.01 26.60
CA SER A 419 1.89 -3.87 28.05
C SER A 419 0.58 -4.48 28.55
N GLU A 420 -0.52 -4.30 27.83
CA GLU A 420 -1.79 -4.94 28.17
C GLU A 420 -1.71 -6.46 28.02
N LEU A 421 -1.11 -6.98 26.96
CA LEU A 421 -0.93 -8.41 26.76
C LEU A 421 -0.06 -9.03 27.86
N ALA A 422 1.04 -8.39 28.26
CA ALA A 422 1.90 -8.86 29.36
C ALA A 422 1.19 -8.84 30.72
N ARG A 423 0.23 -7.94 30.94
CA ARG A 423 -0.62 -7.93 32.12
C ARG A 423 -1.70 -9.02 32.08
N ARG A 424 -2.23 -9.31 30.91
CA ARG A 424 -3.29 -10.31 30.66
C ARG A 424 -2.75 -11.75 30.74
N TYR A 425 -1.55 -11.96 30.23
CA TYR A 425 -0.94 -13.28 30.06
C TYR A 425 0.37 -13.39 30.84
N SER A 426 0.39 -14.22 31.90
CA SER A 426 1.56 -14.43 32.79
C SER A 426 2.79 -14.98 32.04
N PHE A 427 2.58 -15.64 30.91
CA PHE A 427 3.64 -16.23 30.10
C PHE A 427 4.39 -15.21 29.24
N ILE A 428 3.92 -13.97 29.12
CA ILE A 428 4.63 -12.92 28.38
C ILE A 428 5.59 -12.18 29.29
N ASP A 429 6.89 -12.16 28.93
CA ASP A 429 7.90 -11.34 29.60
C ASP A 429 7.93 -9.93 29.00
N GLY A 430 7.11 -9.02 29.52
CA GLY A 430 7.05 -7.63 29.10
C GLY A 430 8.32 -6.80 29.36
N LYS A 431 9.39 -7.40 29.94
CA LYS A 431 10.70 -6.77 30.10
C LYS A 431 11.69 -7.14 29.01
N LYS A 432 11.36 -8.15 28.22
CA LYS A 432 12.15 -8.63 27.08
C LYS A 432 11.37 -8.48 25.79
N VAL A 433 11.36 -7.26 25.26
CA VAL A 433 10.55 -6.91 24.08
C VAL A 433 11.47 -6.67 22.89
N GLY A 434 11.21 -7.41 21.80
CA GLY A 434 11.81 -7.20 20.49
C GLY A 434 10.85 -6.50 19.53
N ILE A 435 11.38 -5.90 18.47
CA ILE A 435 10.61 -5.30 17.40
C ILE A 435 11.33 -5.50 16.07
N PHE A 436 10.60 -5.88 15.02
CA PHE A 436 11.18 -5.90 13.67
C PHE A 436 10.14 -5.56 12.61
N GLY A 437 10.64 -5.08 11.49
CA GLY A 437 9.82 -4.81 10.33
C GLY A 437 10.64 -4.42 9.12
N HIS A 438 9.96 -4.38 7.98
CA HIS A 438 10.53 -4.04 6.69
C HIS A 438 9.95 -2.70 6.21
N SER A 439 10.73 -1.90 5.46
CA SER A 439 10.25 -0.63 4.87
C SER A 439 9.72 0.33 5.96
N GLY A 440 8.44 0.71 5.95
CA GLY A 440 7.78 1.44 7.03
C GLY A 440 7.92 0.76 8.40
N GLY A 441 7.95 -0.58 8.43
CA GLY A 441 8.24 -1.36 9.64
C GLY A 441 9.69 -1.22 10.12
N GLY A 442 10.65 -1.15 9.21
CA GLY A 442 12.04 -0.85 9.52
C GLY A 442 12.20 0.57 10.05
N PHE A 443 11.46 1.53 9.51
CA PHE A 443 11.38 2.89 10.01
C PHE A 443 10.88 2.93 11.46
N MET A 444 9.76 2.24 11.75
CA MET A 444 9.21 2.13 13.10
C MET A 444 10.17 1.41 14.05
N SER A 445 10.79 0.30 13.63
CA SER A 445 11.68 -0.48 14.50
C SER A 445 12.88 0.32 15.00
N ALA A 446 13.50 1.10 14.13
CA ALA A 446 14.57 2.00 14.54
C ALA A 446 14.07 3.19 15.40
N ALA A 447 12.90 3.77 15.06
CA ALA A 447 12.28 4.83 15.86
C ALA A 447 11.96 4.35 17.28
N ALA A 448 11.46 3.12 17.43
CA ALA A 448 11.10 2.51 18.71
C ALA A 448 12.27 2.46 19.69
N LEU A 449 13.45 2.05 19.20
CA LEU A 449 14.68 2.01 20.01
C LEU A 449 15.24 3.40 20.31
N CYS A 450 14.94 4.40 19.48
CA CYS A 450 15.41 5.78 19.69
C CYS A 450 14.48 6.62 20.57
N GLN A 451 13.23 6.20 20.78
CA GLN A 451 12.25 6.99 21.55
C GLN A 451 11.93 6.38 22.92
N SER A 452 12.29 5.12 23.16
CA SER A 452 11.84 4.42 24.36
C SER A 452 12.83 3.34 24.80
N ASN A 453 12.95 3.15 26.12
CA ASN A 453 13.65 2.01 26.73
C ASN A 453 12.77 0.74 26.80
N PHE A 454 11.60 0.75 26.18
CA PHE A 454 10.64 -0.35 26.22
C PHE A 454 11.13 -1.57 25.43
N TYR A 455 11.83 -1.32 24.31
CA TYR A 455 12.33 -2.37 23.43
C TYR A 455 13.80 -2.68 23.72
N THR A 456 14.11 -3.98 23.90
CA THR A 456 15.46 -4.48 24.18
C THR A 456 16.29 -4.64 22.90
N ALA A 457 15.68 -5.16 21.83
CA ALA A 457 16.33 -5.43 20.56
C ALA A 457 15.41 -5.09 19.38
N GLY A 458 16.00 -4.62 18.27
CA GLY A 458 15.26 -4.31 17.08
C GLY A 458 16.00 -4.65 15.79
N VAL A 459 15.25 -5.06 14.76
CA VAL A 459 15.76 -5.28 13.41
C VAL A 459 15.01 -4.38 12.43
N ALA A 460 15.74 -3.48 11.80
CA ALA A 460 15.20 -2.47 10.90
C ALA A 460 15.65 -2.74 9.47
N THR A 461 14.78 -3.38 8.66
CA THR A 461 15.09 -3.77 7.29
C THR A 461 14.54 -2.74 6.30
N ALA A 462 15.40 -2.26 5.39
CA ALA A 462 15.06 -1.31 4.32
C ALA A 462 14.19 -0.13 4.80
N GLY A 463 14.49 0.40 6.00
CA GLY A 463 13.70 1.46 6.62
C GLY A 463 13.97 2.83 5.99
N ASN A 464 12.90 3.58 5.73
CA ASN A 464 12.95 4.95 5.21
C ASN A 464 13.33 5.96 6.31
N HIS A 465 14.52 5.77 6.92
CA HIS A 465 14.99 6.48 8.11
C HIS A 465 15.10 7.99 7.96
N ASP A 466 15.25 8.49 6.73
CA ASP A 466 15.27 9.92 6.42
C ASP A 466 14.25 10.25 5.32
N ASN A 467 13.00 10.48 5.70
CA ASN A 467 11.90 10.76 4.78
C ASN A 467 12.05 12.07 3.96
N ARG A 468 13.10 12.87 4.23
CA ARG A 468 13.47 14.03 3.40
C ARG A 468 14.03 13.63 2.04
N ILE A 469 14.45 12.35 1.89
CA ILE A 469 14.96 11.77 0.65
C ILE A 469 14.11 10.60 0.15
N TYR A 470 12.84 10.51 0.58
CA TYR A 470 11.92 9.51 0.12
C TYR A 470 10.96 10.06 -0.94
N ASN A 471 10.18 9.17 -1.56
CA ASN A 471 9.28 9.49 -2.68
C ASN A 471 8.32 10.66 -2.39
N THR A 472 8.35 11.66 -3.27
CA THR A 472 7.50 12.87 -3.22
C THR A 472 6.04 12.54 -3.02
N GLY A 473 5.46 11.71 -3.89
CA GLY A 473 4.01 11.45 -3.87
C GLY A 473 3.54 10.86 -2.55
N TRP A 474 4.27 9.86 -2.03
CA TRP A 474 3.90 9.22 -0.77
C TRP A 474 4.10 10.15 0.45
N ILE A 475 5.24 10.87 0.51
CA ILE A 475 5.51 11.77 1.64
C ILE A 475 4.58 12.98 1.62
N GLU A 476 4.40 13.62 0.48
CA GLU A 476 3.53 14.81 0.40
C GLU A 476 2.07 14.49 0.73
N MET A 477 1.59 13.28 0.35
CA MET A 477 0.26 12.82 0.72
C MET A 477 0.11 12.57 2.22
N ASN A 478 1.05 11.83 2.83
CA ASN A 478 0.90 11.35 4.20
C ASN A 478 1.48 12.28 5.27
N ASN A 479 2.49 13.09 4.91
CA ASN A 479 3.10 14.06 5.81
C ASN A 479 2.58 15.49 5.56
N GLY A 480 2.23 15.78 4.32
CA GLY A 480 1.68 17.04 3.87
C GLY A 480 2.65 17.95 3.13
N VAL A 481 2.09 18.73 2.23
CA VAL A 481 2.77 19.76 1.44
C VAL A 481 1.88 21.00 1.34
N LYS A 482 2.48 22.17 1.28
CA LYS A 482 1.77 23.45 1.12
C LYS A 482 2.12 24.10 -0.20
N GLU A 483 1.12 24.67 -0.84
CA GLU A 483 1.34 25.65 -1.90
C GLU A 483 1.80 26.98 -1.30
N LYS A 484 2.84 27.55 -1.91
CA LYS A 484 3.36 28.87 -1.59
C LYS A 484 3.36 29.72 -2.86
N VAL A 485 2.60 30.80 -2.84
CA VAL A 485 2.63 31.77 -3.94
C VAL A 485 3.87 32.63 -3.78
N VAL A 486 4.77 32.54 -4.76
CA VAL A 486 5.98 33.38 -4.83
C VAL A 486 5.75 34.33 -6.01
N LYS A 487 5.70 35.63 -5.74
CA LYS A 487 5.60 36.63 -6.81
C LYS A 487 6.82 36.50 -7.72
N ASN A 488 6.60 35.99 -8.94
CA ASN A 488 7.61 35.98 -9.98
C ASN A 488 7.15 36.89 -11.11
N GLU A 489 7.69 38.10 -11.13
CA GLU A 489 7.34 39.13 -12.13
C GLU A 489 7.78 38.75 -13.55
N LYS A 490 8.76 37.83 -13.69
CA LYS A 490 9.30 37.39 -14.98
C LYS A 490 8.52 36.25 -15.60
N ASN A 491 7.92 35.39 -14.79
CA ASN A 491 7.12 34.26 -15.25
C ASN A 491 6.00 33.94 -14.24
N PRO A 492 4.78 34.43 -14.44
CA PRO A 492 3.65 34.17 -13.54
C PRO A 492 3.34 32.69 -13.37
N ALA A 493 3.64 31.83 -14.36
CA ALA A 493 3.45 30.39 -14.28
C ALA A 493 4.37 29.70 -13.25
N ASP A 494 5.47 30.34 -12.85
CA ASP A 494 6.39 29.87 -11.81
C ASP A 494 6.11 30.50 -10.44
N SER A 495 4.94 31.11 -10.27
CA SER A 495 4.53 31.77 -9.02
C SER A 495 4.07 30.77 -7.94
N ILE A 496 3.83 29.50 -8.27
CA ILE A 496 3.45 28.46 -7.31
C ILE A 496 4.67 27.61 -6.99
N ARG A 497 4.96 27.45 -5.71
CA ARG A 497 5.95 26.51 -5.20
C ARG A 497 5.31 25.60 -4.18
N PHE A 498 5.91 24.43 -4.02
CA PHE A 498 5.46 23.45 -3.04
C PHE A 498 6.53 23.32 -1.95
N GLU A 499 6.10 23.39 -0.71
CA GLU A 499 6.96 23.25 0.47
C GLU A 499 6.44 22.10 1.34
N ALA A 500 7.25 21.06 1.52
CA ALA A 500 6.89 19.97 2.40
C ALA A 500 6.70 20.44 3.83
N LEU A 501 5.70 19.92 4.54
CA LEU A 501 5.57 20.15 5.98
C LEU A 501 6.77 19.55 6.72
N PRO A 502 7.06 19.97 7.97
CA PRO A 502 8.17 19.41 8.73
C PRO A 502 8.18 17.89 8.75
N ILE A 503 9.28 17.28 8.31
CA ILE A 503 9.45 15.84 8.21
C ILE A 503 10.29 15.36 9.40
N HIS A 504 9.68 14.57 10.27
CA HIS A 504 10.36 13.91 11.39
C HIS A 504 11.09 12.64 10.94
N THR A 505 12.38 12.55 11.22
CA THR A 505 13.24 11.45 10.76
C THR A 505 13.87 10.69 11.92
N ASN A 506 14.28 9.44 11.70
CA ASN A 506 15.02 8.66 12.70
C ASN A 506 16.44 9.22 12.89
N VAL A 507 17.02 9.79 11.84
CA VAL A 507 18.35 10.40 11.86
C VAL A 507 18.43 11.51 12.92
N ASP A 508 17.35 12.30 13.07
CA ASP A 508 17.31 13.43 14.01
C ASP A 508 17.30 12.98 15.49
N ILE A 509 16.87 11.75 15.76
CA ILE A 509 16.75 11.16 17.11
C ILE A 509 17.74 10.03 17.39
N ALA A 510 18.63 9.71 16.45
CA ALA A 510 19.59 8.61 16.55
C ALA A 510 20.42 8.63 17.85
N LYS A 511 20.78 9.82 18.35
CA LYS A 511 21.51 10.00 19.63
C LYS A 511 20.79 9.45 20.86
N ASN A 512 19.50 9.23 20.78
CA ASN A 512 18.69 8.71 21.86
C ASN A 512 18.54 7.17 21.80
N CYS A 513 19.11 6.52 20.79
CA CYS A 513 18.95 5.09 20.58
C CYS A 513 19.41 4.29 21.81
N ARG A 514 18.60 3.30 22.22
CA ARG A 514 18.83 2.40 23.34
C ARG A 514 18.60 0.95 22.86
N GLY A 515 19.11 -0.01 23.58
CA GLY A 515 18.99 -1.42 23.21
C GLY A 515 19.90 -1.79 22.03
N HIS A 516 19.58 -2.89 21.38
CA HIS A 516 20.41 -3.51 20.34
C HIS A 516 19.73 -3.39 18.98
N LEU A 517 20.35 -2.63 18.07
CA LEU A 517 19.80 -2.37 16.73
C LEU A 517 20.62 -3.11 15.67
N LEU A 518 19.93 -3.85 14.79
CA LEU A 518 20.44 -4.37 13.53
C LEU A 518 19.79 -3.59 12.39
N LEU A 519 20.59 -2.80 11.63
CA LEU A 519 20.18 -2.14 10.39
C LEU A 519 20.45 -3.07 9.21
N VAL A 520 19.46 -3.23 8.33
CA VAL A 520 19.57 -4.06 7.11
C VAL A 520 19.14 -3.26 5.89
N THR A 521 19.91 -3.31 4.81
CA THR A 521 19.60 -2.61 3.56
C THR A 521 20.01 -3.42 2.33
N GLY A 522 19.17 -3.45 1.30
CA GLY A 522 19.55 -3.92 -0.03
C GLY A 522 20.33 -2.84 -0.76
N MET A 523 21.46 -3.20 -1.36
CA MET A 523 22.31 -2.22 -2.05
C MET A 523 21.77 -1.83 -3.43
N MET A 524 20.81 -2.59 -3.97
CA MET A 524 20.11 -2.31 -5.23
C MET A 524 18.69 -1.77 -5.02
N ASP A 525 18.37 -1.30 -3.81
CA ASP A 525 17.05 -0.76 -3.48
C ASP A 525 16.84 0.63 -4.10
N ASP A 526 15.99 0.72 -5.12
CA ASP A 526 15.59 1.94 -5.82
C ASP A 526 14.33 2.60 -5.25
N ASN A 527 13.62 1.90 -4.37
CA ASN A 527 12.46 2.42 -3.63
C ASN A 527 12.90 3.13 -2.34
N VAL A 528 13.46 2.39 -1.37
CA VAL A 528 14.04 2.95 -0.16
C VAL A 528 15.57 2.92 -0.29
N HIS A 529 16.09 3.90 -0.98
CA HIS A 529 17.50 3.97 -1.35
C HIS A 529 18.44 3.69 -0.16
N PRO A 530 19.53 2.93 -0.32
CA PRO A 530 20.49 2.58 0.76
C PRO A 530 20.95 3.78 1.60
N ALA A 531 20.95 4.98 1.01
CA ALA A 531 21.28 6.22 1.74
C ALA A 531 20.47 6.44 3.02
N HIS A 532 19.24 5.91 3.10
CA HIS A 532 18.45 6.00 4.34
C HIS A 532 19.16 5.30 5.51
N SER A 533 19.57 4.05 5.29
CA SER A 533 20.29 3.25 6.29
C SER A 533 21.68 3.80 6.57
N PHE A 534 22.41 4.25 5.56
CA PHE A 534 23.75 4.86 5.75
C PHE A 534 23.70 6.20 6.48
N ARG A 535 22.67 7.04 6.24
CA ARG A 535 22.47 8.27 7.02
C ARG A 535 22.15 7.96 8.48
N MET A 536 21.32 6.95 8.74
CA MET A 536 21.03 6.48 10.10
C MET A 536 22.29 5.94 10.78
N ALA A 537 23.04 5.07 10.12
CA ALA A 537 24.32 4.54 10.60
C ALA A 537 25.31 5.68 10.95
N ARG A 538 25.45 6.66 10.07
CA ARG A 538 26.31 7.82 10.33
C ARG A 538 25.87 8.62 11.56
N ALA A 539 24.55 8.81 11.74
CA ALA A 539 24.03 9.53 12.90
C ALA A 539 24.27 8.76 14.21
N LEU A 540 24.11 7.43 14.21
CA LEU A 540 24.44 6.56 15.33
C LEU A 540 25.94 6.61 15.68
N MET A 541 26.82 6.49 14.69
CA MET A 541 28.27 6.61 14.88
C MET A 541 28.67 7.97 15.49
N ASN A 542 28.10 9.07 14.98
CA ASN A 542 28.36 10.41 15.50
C ASN A 542 27.90 10.57 16.96
N ALA A 543 26.91 9.81 17.38
CA ALA A 543 26.39 9.79 18.74
C ALA A 543 27.12 8.79 19.66
N GLY A 544 28.10 8.04 19.15
CA GLY A 544 28.80 7.00 19.91
C GLY A 544 27.94 5.79 20.27
N ILE A 545 26.87 5.54 19.50
CA ILE A 545 25.96 4.41 19.70
C ILE A 545 26.49 3.18 18.94
N ASN A 546 26.59 2.05 19.65
CA ASN A 546 26.94 0.76 19.04
C ASN A 546 25.71 0.11 18.39
N PHE A 547 25.88 -0.40 17.17
CA PHE A 547 24.82 -1.07 16.39
C PHE A 547 25.45 -2.05 15.39
N ASP A 548 24.63 -3.01 14.92
CA ASP A 548 25.01 -3.92 13.86
C ASP A 548 24.43 -3.44 12.51
N MET A 549 25.12 -3.71 11.40
CA MET A 549 24.63 -3.37 10.06
C MET A 549 24.90 -4.52 9.08
N LEU A 550 23.88 -4.84 8.26
CA LEU A 550 23.94 -5.80 7.17
C LEU A 550 23.58 -5.11 5.85
N ALA A 551 24.54 -5.04 4.94
CA ALA A 551 24.32 -4.60 3.57
C ALA A 551 24.28 -5.83 2.64
N LEU A 552 23.18 -5.99 1.89
CA LEU A 552 22.91 -7.10 1.00
C LEU A 552 23.18 -6.66 -0.44
N PRO A 553 24.22 -7.19 -1.10
CA PRO A 553 24.77 -6.63 -2.34
C PRO A 553 23.81 -6.64 -3.54
N GLU A 554 22.98 -7.68 -3.69
CA GLU A 554 22.08 -7.87 -4.84
C GLU A 554 20.62 -7.50 -4.53
N SER A 555 20.26 -7.43 -3.25
CA SER A 555 18.87 -7.19 -2.84
C SER A 555 18.39 -5.81 -3.26
N THR A 556 17.22 -5.79 -3.88
CA THR A 556 16.39 -4.61 -4.11
C THR A 556 15.56 -4.28 -2.85
N HIS A 557 14.40 -3.63 -2.99
CA HIS A 557 13.51 -3.41 -1.85
C HIS A 557 12.96 -4.72 -1.26
N GLY A 558 12.78 -5.77 -2.08
CA GLY A 558 12.47 -7.13 -1.62
C GLY A 558 13.74 -7.96 -1.46
N LEU A 559 13.85 -8.70 -0.36
CA LEU A 559 14.94 -9.64 -0.14
C LEU A 559 14.57 -10.99 -0.76
N THR A 560 15.50 -11.62 -1.48
CA THR A 560 15.26 -12.88 -2.19
C THR A 560 16.49 -13.78 -2.19
N GLY A 561 16.27 -15.09 -2.37
CA GLY A 561 17.33 -16.08 -2.51
C GLY A 561 18.24 -16.17 -1.28
N SER A 562 19.52 -16.47 -1.50
CA SER A 562 20.52 -16.68 -0.42
C SER A 562 20.73 -15.46 0.49
N GLU A 563 20.44 -14.25 0.01
CA GLU A 563 20.54 -13.04 0.82
C GLU A 563 19.37 -12.95 1.81
N ASP A 564 18.17 -13.40 1.44
CA ASP A 564 17.04 -13.50 2.38
C ASP A 564 17.29 -14.59 3.44
N ASP A 565 17.84 -15.75 3.04
CA ASP A 565 18.21 -16.81 3.98
C ASP A 565 19.26 -16.32 4.98
N TYR A 566 20.29 -15.61 4.51
CA TYR A 566 21.33 -15.03 5.37
C TYR A 566 20.75 -13.98 6.30
N PHE A 567 19.87 -13.12 5.80
CA PHE A 567 19.15 -12.14 6.62
C PHE A 567 18.32 -12.82 7.71
N LEU A 568 17.56 -13.87 7.38
CA LEU A 568 16.74 -14.62 8.34
C LEU A 568 17.61 -15.24 9.44
N PHE A 569 18.76 -15.81 9.07
CA PHE A 569 19.75 -16.31 10.03
C PHE A 569 20.24 -15.20 10.96
N LYS A 570 20.64 -14.04 10.43
CA LYS A 570 21.14 -12.90 11.23
C LYS A 570 20.05 -12.34 12.15
N MET A 571 18.82 -12.21 11.68
CA MET A 571 17.70 -11.75 12.48
C MET A 571 17.40 -12.69 13.65
N ARG A 572 17.37 -14.02 13.39
CA ARG A 572 17.16 -15.05 14.41
C ARG A 572 18.27 -15.02 15.48
N SER A 573 19.52 -14.96 15.04
CA SER A 573 20.69 -14.87 15.93
C SER A 573 20.66 -13.60 16.78
N HIS A 574 20.26 -12.46 16.21
CA HIS A 574 20.15 -11.19 16.91
C HIS A 574 19.13 -11.26 18.06
N PHE A 575 17.92 -11.76 17.79
CA PHE A 575 16.91 -11.91 18.84
C PHE A 575 17.26 -12.99 19.86
N ALA A 576 17.82 -14.14 19.46
CA ALA A 576 18.27 -15.18 20.37
C ALA A 576 19.33 -14.63 21.35
N LYS A 577 20.32 -13.91 20.84
CA LYS A 577 21.37 -13.29 21.62
C LYS A 577 20.84 -12.31 22.67
N TYR A 578 20.01 -11.36 22.26
CA TYR A 578 19.65 -10.24 23.13
C TYR A 578 18.38 -10.45 23.95
N LEU A 579 17.52 -11.38 23.57
CA LEU A 579 16.29 -11.68 24.30
C LEU A 579 16.35 -13.01 25.07
N LEU A 580 17.04 -14.03 24.54
CA LEU A 580 17.18 -15.33 25.21
C LEU A 580 18.53 -15.51 25.94
N GLY A 581 19.55 -14.72 25.56
CA GLY A 581 20.92 -14.90 26.04
C GLY A 581 21.65 -16.07 25.34
N ASP A 582 21.16 -16.45 24.16
CA ASP A 582 21.75 -17.51 23.35
C ASP A 582 22.71 -16.92 22.30
N PHE A 583 23.99 -17.22 22.49
CA PHE A 583 25.10 -16.76 21.62
C PHE A 583 25.52 -17.83 20.60
N SER A 584 24.80 -18.91 20.44
CA SER A 584 25.17 -20.01 19.53
C SER A 584 25.32 -19.55 18.09
N GLY A 585 24.46 -18.63 17.64
CA GLY A 585 24.51 -18.04 16.31
C GLY A 585 25.79 -17.27 16.00
N ASP A 586 26.43 -16.64 17.00
CA ASP A 586 27.71 -15.92 16.82
C ASP A 586 28.89 -16.87 16.51
N ASN A 587 28.77 -18.12 16.91
CA ASN A 587 29.80 -19.14 16.74
C ASN A 587 29.59 -20.03 15.50
N MET A 588 28.49 -19.86 14.78
CA MET A 588 28.20 -20.64 13.58
C MET A 588 28.98 -20.12 12.36
N MET A 589 29.87 -20.98 11.83
CA MET A 589 30.64 -20.69 10.60
C MET A 589 29.84 -20.97 9.31
N LYS A 590 28.82 -21.79 9.40
CA LYS A 590 27.91 -22.13 8.29
C LYS A 590 26.48 -22.14 8.78
N PHE A 591 25.59 -21.75 7.93
CA PHE A 591 24.13 -21.85 8.12
C PHE A 591 23.52 -22.61 6.94
N ASP A 592 22.38 -23.26 7.18
CA ASP A 592 21.68 -23.97 6.11
C ASP A 592 20.94 -22.96 5.21
N VAL A 593 21.21 -23.03 3.92
CA VAL A 593 20.45 -22.29 2.89
C VAL A 593 19.25 -23.15 2.52
N GLU A 594 18.06 -22.62 2.66
CA GLU A 594 16.83 -23.31 2.23
C GLU A 594 16.89 -23.52 0.71
N LYS A 595 16.87 -24.79 0.27
CA LYS A 595 16.95 -25.17 -1.15
C LYS A 595 15.58 -25.20 -1.81
#